data_6f5073268bf8d41c5ed694ad29a809f9
#
_entry.id   6f5073268bf8d41c5ed694ad29a809f9
#
_cell.length_a   1.000
_cell.length_b   1.000
_cell.length_c   1.000
_cell.angle_alpha   90.00
_cell.angle_beta   90.00
_cell.angle_gamma   90.00
#
_symmetry.space_group_name_H-M   'P 1'
#
loop_
_entity.id
_entity.type
_entity.pdbx_description
1 polymer ?
#
loop_
_entity_poly.entity_id
_entity_poly.type
_entity_poly.pdbx_seq_one_letter_code
_entity_poly.pdbx_strand_id
1 'polypeptide(L)'
;TNMRLSYGKLVEKAGRLAIPDNPKIKEPDNFKIIGKSIKRWDTSSKISGAAVFGADINLPEMLYGTIKNTPILGSKIIGIDETKAKSVDGYITSIPLEEMVIVVANSTWSAMQGASKIIIKTEGGNPDLNNESIKIRLQEDSKLEGIQAGNTVGNVEEGFASSSIILEHEYELSIQAQAAMEPLTATANVTENHCEFWGPIQV
;
A
#
# COMPACT_ATOMS: atom_id res chain seq x y z
N THR A 1 -30.47 -31.80 -16.99
CA THR A 1 -29.40 -31.86 -17.99
C THR A 1 -28.05 -31.69 -17.31
N ASN A 2 -27.19 -32.74 -17.37
CA ASN A 2 -25.84 -32.72 -16.78
C ASN A 2 -24.82 -32.04 -17.74
N MET A 3 -25.13 -30.83 -18.22
CA MET A 3 -24.19 -30.08 -19.05
C MET A 3 -23.21 -29.34 -18.18
N ARG A 4 -21.90 -29.51 -18.36
CA ARG A 4 -20.83 -28.74 -17.78
C ARG A 4 -20.21 -27.82 -18.82
N LEU A 5 -20.14 -26.54 -18.53
CA LEU A 5 -19.45 -25.53 -19.32
C LEU A 5 -18.35 -24.90 -18.47
N SER A 6 -17.19 -24.66 -19.06
CA SER A 6 -16.13 -23.87 -18.41
C SER A 6 -16.53 -22.40 -18.40
N TYR A 7 -16.00 -21.64 -17.45
CA TYR A 7 -16.22 -20.19 -17.38
C TYR A 7 -15.81 -19.50 -18.69
N GLY A 8 -14.69 -19.90 -19.30
CA GLY A 8 -14.22 -19.33 -20.56
C GLY A 8 -15.23 -19.45 -21.71
N LYS A 9 -16.03 -20.56 -21.77
CA LYS A 9 -17.08 -20.71 -22.76
C LYS A 9 -18.31 -19.84 -22.52
N LEU A 10 -18.44 -19.28 -21.32
CA LEU A 10 -19.56 -18.43 -20.92
C LEU A 10 -19.26 -16.93 -21.05
N VAL A 11 -17.97 -16.53 -21.07
CA VAL A 11 -17.52 -15.13 -21.01
C VAL A 11 -18.15 -14.28 -22.11
N GLU A 12 -18.10 -14.74 -23.36
CA GLU A 12 -18.64 -13.96 -24.49
C GLU A 12 -20.15 -13.68 -24.35
N LYS A 13 -20.91 -14.69 -23.94
CA LYS A 13 -22.35 -14.57 -23.75
C LYS A 13 -22.65 -13.73 -22.49
N ALA A 14 -21.92 -13.93 -21.41
CA ALA A 14 -22.10 -13.18 -20.17
C ALA A 14 -21.81 -11.68 -20.35
N GLY A 15 -20.77 -11.33 -21.14
CA GLY A 15 -20.43 -9.93 -21.43
C GLY A 15 -21.46 -9.15 -22.24
N ARG A 16 -22.41 -9.88 -22.89
CA ARG A 16 -23.51 -9.27 -23.66
C ARG A 16 -24.82 -9.17 -22.89
N LEU A 17 -24.89 -9.73 -21.68
CA LEU A 17 -26.09 -9.65 -20.85
C LEU A 17 -26.16 -8.30 -20.13
N ALA A 18 -27.37 -7.79 -20.01
CA ALA A 18 -27.61 -6.62 -19.16
C ALA A 18 -27.32 -6.96 -17.70
N ILE A 19 -26.65 -6.05 -16.99
CA ILE A 19 -26.41 -6.18 -15.55
C ILE A 19 -27.76 -5.99 -14.86
N PRO A 20 -28.21 -6.93 -13.99
CA PRO A 20 -29.46 -6.78 -13.30
C PRO A 20 -29.37 -5.65 -12.25
N ASP A 21 -30.33 -4.75 -12.23
CA ASP A 21 -30.38 -3.62 -11.29
C ASP A 21 -30.47 -4.08 -9.82
N ASN A 22 -31.20 -5.17 -9.56
CA ASN A 22 -31.36 -5.77 -8.25
C ASN A 22 -31.07 -7.27 -8.29
N PRO A 23 -29.81 -7.70 -8.20
CA PRO A 23 -29.47 -9.11 -8.17
C PRO A 23 -29.99 -9.75 -6.87
N LYS A 24 -30.68 -10.92 -7.00
CA LYS A 24 -31.13 -11.65 -5.83
C LYS A 24 -29.94 -12.18 -5.03
N ILE A 25 -29.76 -11.66 -3.82
CA ILE A 25 -28.77 -12.14 -2.86
C ILE A 25 -29.31 -13.31 -2.05
N LYS A 26 -28.40 -14.07 -1.42
CA LYS A 26 -28.80 -15.15 -0.51
C LYS A 26 -29.37 -14.59 0.79
N GLU A 27 -30.45 -15.19 1.25
CA GLU A 27 -30.95 -14.94 2.59
C GLU A 27 -30.00 -15.48 3.66
N PRO A 28 -29.91 -14.86 4.86
CA PRO A 28 -29.02 -15.27 5.94
C PRO A 28 -29.14 -16.75 6.32
N ASP A 29 -30.35 -17.31 6.32
CA ASP A 29 -30.63 -18.71 6.64
C ASP A 29 -29.97 -19.69 5.64
N ASN A 30 -29.66 -19.21 4.45
CA ASN A 30 -29.00 -19.99 3.39
C ASN A 30 -27.48 -19.84 3.37
N PHE A 31 -26.89 -19.12 4.33
CA PHE A 31 -25.44 -18.95 4.40
C PHE A 31 -24.74 -20.26 4.80
N LYS A 32 -23.76 -20.65 4.00
CA LYS A 32 -22.95 -21.85 4.24
C LYS A 32 -21.56 -21.54 4.78
N ILE A 33 -21.08 -20.32 4.55
CA ILE A 33 -19.73 -19.85 4.88
C ILE A 33 -19.80 -18.72 5.90
N ILE A 34 -20.58 -17.68 5.60
CA ILE A 34 -20.78 -16.53 6.49
C ILE A 34 -21.37 -17.02 7.83
N GLY A 35 -20.83 -16.54 8.93
CA GLY A 35 -21.23 -16.94 10.28
C GLY A 35 -20.76 -18.34 10.73
N LYS A 36 -19.86 -18.98 9.95
CA LYS A 36 -19.24 -20.26 10.33
C LYS A 36 -17.77 -20.07 10.63
N SER A 37 -17.25 -20.83 11.60
CA SER A 37 -15.82 -20.91 11.89
C SER A 37 -15.12 -21.79 10.85
N ILE A 38 -14.64 -21.17 9.79
CA ILE A 38 -13.95 -21.85 8.68
C ILE A 38 -12.45 -21.53 8.76
N LYS A 39 -11.61 -22.57 8.68
CA LYS A 39 -10.15 -22.40 8.64
C LYS A 39 -9.74 -21.68 7.35
N ARG A 40 -8.79 -20.77 7.45
CA ARG A 40 -8.15 -20.15 6.29
C ARG A 40 -7.36 -21.20 5.50
N TRP A 41 -7.35 -21.08 4.19
CA TRP A 41 -6.66 -22.02 3.31
C TRP A 41 -5.13 -21.94 3.45
N ASP A 42 -4.62 -20.75 3.73
CA ASP A 42 -3.20 -20.44 3.85
C ASP A 42 -2.61 -20.67 5.28
N THR A 43 -3.44 -21.05 6.25
CA THR A 43 -2.97 -21.26 7.62
C THR A 43 -1.89 -22.35 7.70
N SER A 44 -2.09 -23.48 7.02
CA SER A 44 -1.16 -24.60 7.07
C SER A 44 0.25 -24.22 6.57
N SER A 45 0.34 -23.53 5.43
CA SER A 45 1.64 -23.10 4.88
C SER A 45 2.33 -22.06 5.77
N LYS A 46 1.55 -21.16 6.39
CA LYS A 46 2.10 -20.13 7.29
C LYS A 46 2.65 -20.70 8.59
N ILE A 47 1.93 -21.60 9.24
CA ILE A 47 2.38 -22.19 10.52
C ILE A 47 3.49 -23.24 10.35
N SER A 48 3.64 -23.82 9.17
CA SER A 48 4.72 -24.78 8.87
C SER A 48 5.97 -24.11 8.31
N GLY A 49 5.96 -22.82 8.04
CA GLY A 49 7.06 -22.11 7.39
C GLY A 49 7.18 -22.38 5.87
N ALA A 50 6.18 -23.00 5.26
CA ALA A 50 6.17 -23.29 3.81
C ALA A 50 5.63 -22.14 2.97
N ALA A 51 5.07 -21.10 3.60
CA ALA A 51 4.63 -19.90 2.89
C ALA A 51 5.83 -19.12 2.36
N VAL A 52 5.76 -18.66 1.12
CA VAL A 52 6.79 -17.81 0.49
C VAL A 52 6.30 -16.38 0.51
N PHE A 53 7.11 -15.48 1.04
CA PHE A 53 6.87 -14.04 1.13
C PHE A 53 7.78 -13.29 0.17
N GLY A 54 7.52 -11.99 -0.03
CA GLY A 54 8.32 -11.17 -0.95
C GLY A 54 9.81 -11.16 -0.61
N ALA A 55 10.17 -11.18 0.67
CA ALA A 55 11.57 -11.21 1.12
C ALA A 55 12.25 -12.57 0.92
N ASP A 56 11.51 -13.64 0.66
CA ASP A 56 12.06 -14.99 0.44
C ASP A 56 12.46 -15.24 -1.02
N ILE A 57 12.10 -14.34 -1.92
CA ILE A 57 12.46 -14.45 -3.34
C ILE A 57 13.98 -14.30 -3.47
N ASN A 58 14.60 -15.31 -4.06
CA ASN A 58 16.03 -15.33 -4.33
C ASN A 58 16.30 -15.83 -5.75
N LEU A 59 16.92 -15.00 -6.56
CA LEU A 59 17.28 -15.29 -7.95
C LEU A 59 18.81 -15.34 -8.11
N PRO A 60 19.32 -16.11 -9.07
CA PRO A 60 20.74 -16.05 -9.40
C PRO A 60 21.19 -14.62 -9.74
N GLU A 61 22.36 -14.23 -9.25
CA GLU A 61 22.97 -12.90 -9.48
C GLU A 61 22.11 -11.71 -9.05
N MET A 62 21.16 -11.92 -8.12
CA MET A 62 20.28 -10.89 -7.61
C MET A 62 21.06 -9.78 -6.89
N LEU A 63 20.70 -8.54 -7.19
CA LEU A 63 21.18 -7.35 -6.47
C LEU A 63 20.10 -6.88 -5.50
N TYR A 64 20.54 -6.16 -4.47
CA TYR A 64 19.67 -5.68 -3.40
C TYR A 64 19.65 -4.16 -3.38
N GLY A 65 18.45 -3.60 -3.38
CA GLY A 65 18.22 -2.17 -3.34
C GLY A 65 17.61 -1.71 -2.02
N THR A 66 18.06 -0.57 -1.50
CA THR A 66 17.42 0.13 -0.39
C THR A 66 17.13 1.56 -0.80
N ILE A 67 15.94 2.04 -0.45
CA ILE A 67 15.52 3.40 -0.75
C ILE A 67 15.86 4.32 0.42
N LYS A 68 16.46 5.48 0.09
CA LYS A 68 16.59 6.60 1.01
C LYS A 68 15.82 7.80 0.46
N ASN A 69 14.76 8.17 1.14
CA ASN A 69 13.94 9.32 0.78
C ASN A 69 14.60 10.64 1.15
N THR A 70 14.16 11.73 0.51
CA THR A 70 14.50 13.09 0.94
C THR A 70 13.94 13.35 2.34
N PRO A 71 14.64 14.16 3.16
CA PRO A 71 14.22 14.43 4.54
C PRO A 71 12.99 15.34 4.66
N ILE A 72 12.67 16.09 3.61
CA ILE A 72 11.54 17.03 3.57
C ILE A 72 10.57 16.57 2.49
N LEU A 73 9.31 16.36 2.84
CA LEU A 73 8.28 15.92 1.90
C LEU A 73 8.12 16.91 0.74
N GLY A 74 8.14 16.38 -0.49
CA GLY A 74 8.05 17.16 -1.73
C GLY A 74 9.33 17.91 -2.11
N SER A 75 10.44 17.71 -1.37
CA SER A 75 11.73 18.25 -1.79
C SER A 75 12.38 17.38 -2.87
N LYS A 76 13.14 18.02 -3.77
CA LYS A 76 13.82 17.35 -4.89
C LYS A 76 15.32 17.24 -4.63
N ILE A 77 15.90 16.17 -5.12
CA ILE A 77 17.35 15.93 -5.02
C ILE A 77 18.06 16.77 -6.06
N ILE A 78 18.98 17.62 -5.60
CA ILE A 78 19.89 18.40 -6.45
C ILE A 78 21.32 17.87 -6.45
N GLY A 79 21.62 16.88 -5.62
CA GLY A 79 22.92 16.19 -5.58
C GLY A 79 23.00 15.20 -4.45
N ILE A 80 23.97 14.27 -4.60
CA ILE A 80 24.29 13.27 -3.57
C ILE A 80 25.80 13.24 -3.34
N ASP A 81 26.20 12.95 -2.09
CA ASP A 81 27.58 12.57 -1.76
C ASP A 81 27.57 11.10 -1.32
N GLU A 82 28.18 10.25 -2.15
CA GLU A 82 28.29 8.81 -1.92
C GLU A 82 29.71 8.36 -1.49
N THR A 83 30.58 9.31 -1.18
CA THR A 83 31.99 9.03 -0.83
C THR A 83 32.12 8.02 0.30
N LYS A 84 31.33 8.19 1.36
CA LYS A 84 31.31 7.27 2.50
C LYS A 84 30.59 5.95 2.19
N ALA A 85 29.58 5.96 1.32
CA ALA A 85 28.87 4.76 0.93
C ALA A 85 29.76 3.82 0.12
N LYS A 86 30.63 4.33 -0.74
CA LYS A 86 31.62 3.56 -1.52
C LYS A 86 32.60 2.75 -0.64
N SER A 87 32.77 3.10 0.62
CA SER A 87 33.62 2.34 1.55
C SER A 87 32.89 1.18 2.25
N VAL A 88 31.60 0.97 1.95
CA VAL A 88 30.82 -0.16 2.48
C VAL A 88 31.12 -1.39 1.64
N ASP A 89 31.49 -2.48 2.31
CA ASP A 89 31.71 -3.75 1.63
C ASP A 89 30.44 -4.22 0.92
N GLY A 90 30.58 -4.59 -0.36
CA GLY A 90 29.45 -5.01 -1.18
C GLY A 90 28.61 -3.87 -1.79
N TYR A 91 28.92 -2.60 -1.53
CA TYR A 91 28.26 -1.48 -2.22
C TYR A 91 28.59 -1.52 -3.73
N ILE A 92 27.59 -1.24 -4.56
CA ILE A 92 27.73 -1.25 -6.03
C ILE A 92 27.53 0.16 -6.59
N THR A 93 26.36 0.77 -6.36
CA THR A 93 26.03 2.08 -6.92
C THR A 93 24.89 2.76 -6.18
N SER A 94 24.70 4.05 -6.46
CA SER A 94 23.55 4.83 -6.02
C SER A 94 22.87 5.49 -7.22
N ILE A 95 21.56 5.37 -7.29
CA ILE A 95 20.73 5.89 -8.39
C ILE A 95 19.82 6.98 -7.80
N PRO A 96 20.14 8.26 -7.99
CA PRO A 96 19.26 9.34 -7.58
C PRO A 96 18.06 9.42 -8.52
N LEU A 97 16.88 9.51 -7.91
CA LEU A 97 15.61 9.85 -8.53
C LEU A 97 15.17 11.24 -8.05
N GLU A 98 13.98 11.67 -8.38
CA GLU A 98 13.53 13.03 -8.04
C GLU A 98 13.45 13.27 -6.54
N GLU A 99 12.88 12.32 -5.78
CA GLU A 99 12.64 12.46 -4.32
C GLU A 99 13.30 11.36 -3.48
N MET A 100 14.08 10.48 -4.09
CA MET A 100 14.72 9.37 -3.39
C MET A 100 16.01 8.93 -4.06
N VAL A 101 16.86 8.24 -3.30
CA VAL A 101 18.04 7.55 -3.81
C VAL A 101 17.88 6.04 -3.62
N ILE A 102 18.05 5.26 -4.67
CA ILE A 102 18.14 3.81 -4.58
C ILE A 102 19.61 3.45 -4.42
N VAL A 103 19.97 2.81 -3.32
CA VAL A 103 21.33 2.31 -3.08
C VAL A 103 21.35 0.82 -3.34
N VAL A 104 22.23 0.40 -4.27
CA VAL A 104 22.33 -0.98 -4.75
C VAL A 104 23.60 -1.61 -4.21
N ALA A 105 23.49 -2.84 -3.74
CA ALA A 105 24.57 -3.64 -3.18
C ALA A 105 24.39 -5.14 -3.44
N ASN A 106 25.37 -5.96 -3.06
CA ASN A 106 25.34 -7.42 -3.18
C ASN A 106 24.55 -8.11 -2.04
N SER A 107 24.10 -7.34 -1.04
CA SER A 107 23.25 -7.83 0.06
C SER A 107 22.35 -6.71 0.58
N THR A 108 21.22 -7.07 1.17
CA THR A 108 20.31 -6.12 1.85
C THR A 108 21.06 -5.31 2.90
N TRP A 109 21.90 -5.96 3.71
CA TRP A 109 22.68 -5.28 4.75
C TRP A 109 23.61 -4.23 4.18
N SER A 110 24.38 -4.57 3.14
CA SER A 110 25.30 -3.63 2.48
C SER A 110 24.55 -2.46 1.84
N ALA A 111 23.37 -2.71 1.23
CA ALA A 111 22.53 -1.65 0.69
C ALA A 111 22.04 -0.68 1.80
N MET A 112 21.57 -1.20 2.93
CA MET A 112 21.14 -0.39 4.08
C MET A 112 22.31 0.40 4.68
N GLN A 113 23.48 -0.22 4.86
CA GLN A 113 24.68 0.48 5.36
C GLN A 113 25.13 1.57 4.38
N GLY A 114 25.12 1.30 3.08
CA GLY A 114 25.37 2.31 2.04
C GLY A 114 24.40 3.48 2.13
N ALA A 115 23.09 3.19 2.19
CA ALA A 115 22.05 4.21 2.28
C ALA A 115 22.18 5.09 3.52
N SER A 116 22.60 4.53 4.66
CA SER A 116 22.83 5.31 5.88
C SER A 116 23.95 6.34 5.73
N LYS A 117 24.93 6.08 4.85
CA LYS A 117 26.11 6.92 4.63
C LYS A 117 25.96 7.91 3.47
N ILE A 118 24.95 7.78 2.62
CA ILE A 118 24.66 8.76 1.56
C ILE A 118 24.21 10.08 2.20
N ILE A 119 24.78 11.19 1.73
CA ILE A 119 24.32 12.53 2.04
C ILE A 119 23.53 13.05 0.83
N ILE A 120 22.29 13.44 1.06
CA ILE A 120 21.39 13.99 0.03
C ILE A 120 21.36 15.51 0.19
N LYS A 121 21.54 16.23 -0.90
CA LYS A 121 21.30 17.67 -0.99
C LYS A 121 19.96 17.87 -1.68
N THR A 122 19.07 18.66 -1.08
CA THR A 122 17.71 18.88 -1.57
C THR A 122 17.38 20.35 -1.70
N GLU A 123 16.41 20.64 -2.53
CA GLU A 123 15.77 21.95 -2.62
C GLU A 123 14.24 21.81 -2.61
N GLY A 124 13.52 22.88 -2.25
CA GLY A 124 12.06 22.89 -2.18
C GLY A 124 11.51 22.06 -1.04
N GLY A 125 10.27 21.57 -1.25
CA GLY A 125 9.50 20.87 -0.22
C GLY A 125 8.79 21.79 0.75
N ASN A 126 8.13 21.22 1.74
CA ASN A 126 7.43 21.95 2.79
C ASN A 126 8.07 21.70 4.17
N PRO A 127 9.03 22.54 4.59
CA PRO A 127 9.71 22.36 5.86
C PRO A 127 8.81 22.62 7.08
N ASP A 128 7.68 23.32 6.88
CA ASP A 128 6.72 23.66 7.95
C ASP A 128 5.68 22.55 8.16
N LEU A 129 5.71 21.50 7.33
CA LEU A 129 4.82 20.37 7.48
C LEU A 129 5.23 19.53 8.69
N ASN A 130 4.44 19.62 9.75
CA ASN A 130 4.63 18.88 10.99
C ASN A 130 3.26 18.48 11.57
N ASN A 131 3.25 17.72 12.65
CA ASN A 131 2.01 17.22 13.26
C ASN A 131 1.05 18.35 13.65
N GLU A 132 1.58 19.47 14.14
CA GLU A 132 0.75 20.60 14.55
C GLU A 132 0.12 21.31 13.34
N SER A 133 0.90 21.56 12.27
CA SER A 133 0.36 22.18 11.05
C SER A 133 -0.68 21.29 10.37
N ILE A 134 -0.50 19.96 10.40
CA ILE A 134 -1.48 18.99 9.91
C ILE A 134 -2.77 19.04 10.75
N LYS A 135 -2.63 19.04 12.06
CA LYS A 135 -3.78 19.13 12.98
C LYS A 135 -4.59 20.39 12.73
N ILE A 136 -3.92 21.55 12.71
CA ILE A 136 -4.58 22.84 12.43
C ILE A 136 -5.33 22.78 11.11
N ARG A 137 -4.69 22.27 10.07
CA ARG A 137 -5.31 22.12 8.74
C ARG A 137 -6.55 21.22 8.76
N LEU A 138 -6.48 20.07 9.43
CA LEU A 138 -7.63 19.16 9.57
C LEU A 138 -8.79 19.82 10.34
N GLN A 139 -8.49 20.59 11.39
CA GLN A 139 -9.49 21.33 12.14
C GLN A 139 -10.13 22.46 11.32
N GLU A 140 -9.38 23.13 10.45
CA GLU A 140 -9.91 24.13 9.52
C GLU A 140 -10.78 23.46 8.46
N ASP A 141 -10.29 22.41 7.82
CA ASP A 141 -11.00 21.70 6.75
C ASP A 141 -12.28 21.03 7.26
N SER A 142 -12.33 20.59 8.54
CA SER A 142 -13.55 20.00 9.14
C SER A 142 -14.72 20.96 9.26
N LYS A 143 -14.47 22.27 9.17
CA LYS A 143 -15.51 23.32 9.22
C LYS A 143 -16.06 23.67 7.84
N LEU A 144 -15.44 23.16 6.78
CA LEU A 144 -15.87 23.39 5.40
C LEU A 144 -17.00 22.45 5.03
N GLU A 145 -17.78 22.86 4.04
CA GLU A 145 -18.79 21.97 3.46
C GLU A 145 -18.12 20.74 2.84
N GLY A 146 -18.59 19.57 3.24
CA GLY A 146 -18.06 18.29 2.75
C GLY A 146 -18.51 17.98 1.31
N ILE A 147 -17.70 17.19 0.60
CA ILE A 147 -18.04 16.66 -0.72
C ILE A 147 -18.74 15.31 -0.52
N GLN A 148 -19.88 15.13 -1.19
CA GLN A 148 -20.57 13.85 -1.16
C GLN A 148 -19.71 12.75 -1.80
N ALA A 149 -19.26 11.79 -1.01
CA ALA A 149 -18.39 10.70 -1.45
C ALA A 149 -19.11 9.37 -1.71
N GLY A 150 -20.41 9.29 -1.44
CA GLY A 150 -21.21 8.07 -1.57
C GLY A 150 -22.70 8.34 -1.65
N ASN A 151 -23.51 7.28 -1.54
CA ASN A 151 -24.96 7.42 -1.53
C ASN A 151 -25.43 8.05 -0.22
N THR A 152 -26.30 9.04 -0.30
CA THR A 152 -26.97 9.63 0.86
C THR A 152 -28.13 8.75 1.28
N VAL A 153 -28.16 8.38 2.55
CA VAL A 153 -29.28 7.63 3.16
C VAL A 153 -29.81 8.43 4.36
N GLY A 154 -31.11 8.74 4.34
CA GLY A 154 -31.74 9.56 5.38
C GLY A 154 -31.48 11.06 5.23
N ASN A 155 -31.82 11.82 6.27
CA ASN A 155 -31.63 13.27 6.37
C ASN A 155 -31.03 13.61 7.75
N VAL A 156 -29.77 14.02 7.75
CA VAL A 156 -29.01 14.30 8.98
C VAL A 156 -29.59 15.55 9.69
N GLU A 157 -29.97 16.58 8.94
CA GLU A 157 -30.50 17.82 9.52
C GLU A 157 -31.85 17.58 10.22
N GLU A 158 -32.75 16.84 9.59
CA GLU A 158 -34.03 16.44 10.23
C GLU A 158 -33.79 15.55 11.45
N GLY A 159 -32.79 14.67 11.39
CA GLY A 159 -32.36 13.84 12.51
C GLY A 159 -31.94 14.68 13.70
N PHE A 160 -31.08 15.67 13.53
CA PHE A 160 -30.68 16.60 14.58
C PHE A 160 -31.85 17.43 15.08
N ALA A 161 -32.67 18.00 14.19
CA ALA A 161 -33.80 18.85 14.58
C ALA A 161 -34.85 18.10 15.40
N SER A 162 -35.01 16.78 15.16
CA SER A 162 -35.99 15.94 15.88
C SER A 162 -35.44 15.26 17.13
N SER A 163 -34.14 15.35 17.38
CA SER A 163 -33.49 14.70 18.52
C SER A 163 -33.74 15.45 19.83
N SER A 164 -34.09 14.73 20.88
CA SER A 164 -34.25 15.28 22.23
C SER A 164 -32.92 15.47 22.98
N ILE A 165 -31.87 14.77 22.56
CA ILE A 165 -30.53 14.84 23.12
C ILE A 165 -29.53 14.79 21.96
N ILE A 166 -28.62 15.77 21.94
CA ILE A 166 -27.50 15.82 21.00
C ILE A 166 -26.20 15.72 21.81
N LEU A 167 -25.33 14.79 21.42
CA LEU A 167 -23.99 14.66 21.99
C LEU A 167 -22.98 15.03 20.92
N GLU A 168 -22.03 15.91 21.27
CA GLU A 168 -20.98 16.36 20.40
C GLU A 168 -19.63 16.11 21.06
N HIS A 169 -18.73 15.41 20.36
CA HIS A 169 -17.38 15.12 20.83
C HIS A 169 -16.41 15.16 19.66
N GLU A 170 -15.22 15.67 19.91
CA GLU A 170 -14.09 15.65 18.96
C GLU A 170 -13.13 14.52 19.36
N TYR A 171 -12.76 13.70 18.39
CA TYR A 171 -11.77 12.63 18.53
C TYR A 171 -10.59 12.92 17.61
N GLU A 172 -9.38 12.93 18.18
CA GLU A 172 -8.15 13.18 17.45
C GLU A 172 -7.31 11.91 17.37
N LEU A 173 -6.91 11.53 16.15
CA LEU A 173 -5.99 10.44 15.89
C LEU A 173 -4.78 11.01 15.14
N SER A 174 -3.60 10.76 15.67
CA SER A 174 -2.36 11.15 14.98
C SER A 174 -2.12 10.26 13.75
N ILE A 175 -1.39 10.80 12.76
CA ILE A 175 -0.92 10.02 11.62
C ILE A 175 0.05 8.96 12.12
N GLN A 176 -0.20 7.71 11.77
CA GLN A 176 0.61 6.57 12.18
C GLN A 176 1.15 5.85 10.95
N ALA A 177 2.37 5.29 11.09
CA ALA A 177 2.90 4.39 10.09
C ALA A 177 2.06 3.11 10.04
N GLN A 178 1.78 2.60 8.86
CA GLN A 178 1.01 1.36 8.67
C GLN A 178 1.67 0.14 9.33
N ALA A 179 3.01 0.13 9.40
CA ALA A 179 3.82 -0.88 10.08
C ALA A 179 3.36 -2.32 9.80
N ALA A 180 3.20 -2.66 8.52
CA ALA A 180 2.81 -4.01 8.11
C ALA A 180 3.78 -5.06 8.67
N MET A 181 3.27 -6.23 9.08
CA MET A 181 4.11 -7.31 9.60
C MET A 181 5.04 -7.89 8.53
N GLU A 182 4.58 -7.95 7.28
CA GLU A 182 5.44 -8.27 6.15
C GLU A 182 6.13 -7.00 5.67
N PRO A 183 7.48 -6.94 5.66
CA PRO A 183 8.20 -5.81 5.09
C PRO A 183 7.83 -5.61 3.62
N LEU A 184 7.61 -4.37 3.21
CA LEU A 184 7.35 -4.03 1.81
C LEU A 184 8.62 -4.28 1.00
N THR A 185 8.59 -5.31 0.17
CA THR A 185 9.68 -5.70 -0.72
C THR A 185 9.16 -5.89 -2.12
N ALA A 186 10.02 -5.69 -3.11
CA ALA A 186 9.72 -5.98 -4.50
C ALA A 186 10.96 -6.57 -5.17
N THR A 187 10.79 -7.66 -5.89
CA THR A 187 11.82 -8.26 -6.72
C THR A 187 11.37 -8.21 -8.16
N ALA A 188 12.26 -7.81 -9.06
CA ALA A 188 12.01 -7.78 -10.50
C ALA A 188 13.11 -8.52 -11.23
N ASN A 189 12.74 -9.35 -12.20
CA ASN A 189 13.62 -9.98 -13.16
C ASN A 189 13.27 -9.46 -14.56
N VAL A 190 14.13 -8.64 -15.11
CA VAL A 190 13.91 -7.95 -16.38
C VAL A 190 14.84 -8.50 -17.43
N THR A 191 14.28 -9.01 -18.53
CA THR A 191 15.00 -9.40 -19.74
C THR A 191 14.53 -8.55 -20.92
N GLU A 192 15.13 -8.72 -22.09
CA GLU A 192 14.80 -7.92 -23.27
C GLU A 192 13.29 -7.94 -23.61
N ASN A 193 12.62 -9.10 -23.44
CA ASN A 193 11.23 -9.30 -23.86
C ASN A 193 10.29 -9.70 -22.73
N HIS A 194 10.76 -9.75 -21.48
CA HIS A 194 9.98 -10.23 -20.36
C HIS A 194 10.37 -9.53 -19.06
N CYS A 195 9.36 -9.26 -18.24
CA CYS A 195 9.55 -8.75 -16.88
C CYS A 195 8.69 -9.59 -15.94
N GLU A 196 9.34 -10.24 -14.98
CA GLU A 196 8.67 -10.89 -13.86
C GLU A 196 8.83 -10.02 -12.62
N PHE A 197 7.76 -9.90 -11.86
CA PHE A 197 7.72 -9.09 -10.66
C PHE A 197 7.11 -9.88 -9.50
N TRP A 198 7.78 -9.89 -8.35
CA TRP A 198 7.30 -10.48 -7.11
C TRP A 198 7.20 -9.40 -6.04
N GLY A 199 6.07 -9.34 -5.37
CA GLY A 199 5.85 -8.39 -4.28
C GLY A 199 4.49 -8.56 -3.62
N PRO A 200 4.32 -8.08 -2.40
CA PRO A 200 3.03 -8.05 -1.72
C PRO A 200 2.16 -6.94 -2.32
N ILE A 201 1.48 -7.26 -3.44
CA ILE A 201 0.67 -6.32 -4.20
C ILE A 201 -0.77 -6.45 -3.75
N GLN A 202 -1.41 -5.34 -3.45
CA GLN A 202 -2.80 -5.30 -3.03
C GLN A 202 -3.76 -5.01 -4.20
N VAL A 203 -3.32 -4.28 -5.22
CA VAL A 203 -4.14 -3.84 -6.36
C VAL A 203 -3.43 -4.12 -7.68
#